data_2ff3f368600cfb88507deebbc5d0c562
#
_entry.id   2ff3f368600cfb88507deebbc5d0c562
#
_cell.length_a   1.000
_cell.length_b   1.000
_cell.length_c   1.000
_cell.angle_alpha   90.00
_cell.angle_beta   90.00
_cell.angle_gamma   90.00
#
_symmetry.space_group_name_H-M   'P 1'
#
loop_
_entity.id
_entity.type
_entity.pdbx_description
1 polymer ?
#
loop_
_entity_poly.entity_id
_entity_poly.type
_entity_poly.pdbx_seq_one_letter_code
_entity_poly.pdbx_strand_id
1 'polypeptide(L)'
;MEDKRFQRMIEEIGALTPAQFKALVQAYARQSGQDAGRVWSNAVYATSEQHLAALGINHACPGCGSIAVVQNGTNDAGIHRLLCQDCGKSFTRFTGTLLEKSRFPWEVWVAVLKMTLNDDSLVDIQTVLEQDYGCEGINIKTVFAMRMKLIHAMAGVEPPKLTGVIQMDESFVRESQKGHNLELVSYLKGVERHPRYGRKPSKYGTMGPEFATILTAVDSRGYCVCKVVALGRATPDAVIDLYERHCIDAAFLCSDANSIYNDACDLLDIPHYVKPSNYDTVIERAGYLYRESGKPQDERTAHNRALLERLYREGQIDYIAHREDLTYAEFDHIKRSYRLSLARVNELHSEIKLMIEKKMTNVATKYLQDYMGFFTYRRNWRVSHGRSPANQRDAEAILCDLLAGQATNLTRPALEQTELTLPKPSGRAVQILKEKTEKARELTKNKYFKYDAEDIPSFNTREILLDAPRSHLTEIAKAHKIKGHTKMTQWGLAAAIAKLPDIDTIIVDLVTKNRSYMIDEEDIKYLESLQFRAQD
;
A
#
# COMPACT_ATOMS: atom_id res chain seq x y z
N MET A 1 -27.43 33.12 44.36
CA MET A 1 -27.70 33.82 43.07
C MET A 1 -26.49 33.82 42.14
N GLU A 2 -25.28 33.98 42.65
CA GLU A 2 -24.02 33.94 41.84
C GLU A 2 -23.77 32.61 41.15
N ASP A 3 -24.05 31.50 41.80
CA ASP A 3 -23.80 30.16 41.30
C ASP A 3 -24.64 29.82 40.05
N LYS A 4 -25.94 30.22 40.01
CA LYS A 4 -26.82 30.00 38.84
C LYS A 4 -26.41 30.85 37.63
N ARG A 5 -25.86 32.05 37.86
CA ARG A 5 -25.36 32.90 36.80
C ARG A 5 -24.06 32.37 36.20
N PHE A 6 -23.20 31.86 37.07
CA PHE A 6 -21.94 31.21 36.65
C PHE A 6 -22.21 29.91 35.85
N GLN A 7 -23.15 29.07 36.31
CA GLN A 7 -23.56 27.87 35.58
C GLN A 7 -24.12 28.20 34.18
N ARG A 8 -24.97 29.22 34.06
CA ARG A 8 -25.47 29.70 32.76
C ARG A 8 -24.34 30.17 31.84
N MET A 9 -23.37 30.90 32.37
CA MET A 9 -22.19 31.31 31.61
C MET A 9 -21.39 30.11 31.10
N ILE A 10 -21.22 29.06 31.90
CA ILE A 10 -20.52 27.82 31.47
C ILE A 10 -21.28 27.16 30.32
N GLU A 11 -22.62 27.07 30.41
CA GLU A 11 -23.47 26.52 29.34
C GLU A 11 -23.35 27.34 28.05
N GLU A 12 -23.39 28.68 28.16
CA GLU A 12 -23.23 29.61 27.04
C GLU A 12 -21.83 29.52 26.41
N ILE A 13 -20.75 29.37 27.22
CA ILE A 13 -19.39 29.14 26.74
C ILE A 13 -19.30 27.81 25.99
N GLY A 14 -19.95 26.75 26.49
CA GLY A 14 -19.99 25.44 25.84
C GLY A 14 -20.69 25.43 24.48
N ALA A 15 -21.55 26.44 24.21
CA ALA A 15 -22.22 26.60 22.93
C ALA A 15 -21.43 27.45 21.91
N LEU A 16 -20.31 28.07 22.30
CA LEU A 16 -19.47 28.86 21.41
C LEU A 16 -18.72 28.02 20.41
N THR A 17 -18.60 28.51 19.18
CA THR A 17 -17.61 27.97 18.23
C THR A 17 -16.19 28.25 18.74
N PRO A 18 -15.17 27.46 18.33
CA PRO A 18 -13.77 27.71 18.69
C PRO A 18 -13.30 29.13 18.34
N ALA A 19 -13.77 29.71 17.24
CA ALA A 19 -13.48 31.10 16.86
C ALA A 19 -14.08 32.10 17.84
N GLN A 20 -15.34 31.92 18.25
CA GLN A 20 -16.02 32.76 19.25
C GLN A 20 -15.36 32.64 20.63
N PHE A 21 -14.96 31.42 21.03
CA PHE A 21 -14.23 31.19 22.26
C PHE A 21 -12.86 31.90 22.25
N LYS A 22 -12.13 31.84 21.13
CA LYS A 22 -10.89 32.61 20.96
C LYS A 22 -11.10 34.12 21.12
N ALA A 23 -12.14 34.66 20.50
CA ALA A 23 -12.47 36.07 20.64
C ALA A 23 -12.83 36.46 22.10
N LEU A 24 -13.54 35.57 22.82
CA LEU A 24 -13.84 35.75 24.25
C LEU A 24 -12.55 35.76 25.10
N VAL A 25 -11.64 34.84 24.87
CA VAL A 25 -10.33 34.76 25.55
C VAL A 25 -9.51 36.04 25.30
N GLN A 26 -9.49 36.52 24.06
CA GLN A 26 -8.82 37.78 23.71
C GLN A 26 -9.45 38.99 24.41
N ALA A 27 -10.78 39.04 24.51
CA ALA A 27 -11.48 40.08 25.24
C ALA A 27 -11.16 40.04 26.74
N TYR A 28 -11.16 38.85 27.34
CA TYR A 28 -10.79 38.66 28.75
C TYR A 28 -9.34 39.09 29.02
N ALA A 29 -8.40 38.66 28.17
CA ALA A 29 -6.98 39.03 28.30
C ALA A 29 -6.79 40.56 28.26
N ARG A 30 -7.49 41.25 27.34
CA ARG A 30 -7.45 42.72 27.26
C ARG A 30 -7.99 43.37 28.52
N GLN A 31 -9.10 42.87 29.10
CA GLN A 31 -9.69 43.41 30.33
C GLN A 31 -8.88 43.11 31.56
N SER A 32 -8.23 41.94 31.64
CA SER A 32 -7.40 41.53 32.80
C SER A 32 -5.96 42.02 32.75
N GLY A 33 -5.52 42.67 31.66
CA GLY A 33 -4.17 43.11 31.45
C GLY A 33 -3.17 41.95 31.24
N GLN A 34 -3.66 40.75 30.91
CA GLN A 34 -2.83 39.58 30.65
C GLN A 34 -2.46 39.49 29.18
N ASP A 35 -1.39 38.76 28.86
CA ASP A 35 -1.04 38.42 27.47
C ASP A 35 -2.04 37.46 26.87
N ALA A 36 -2.70 37.89 25.78
CA ALA A 36 -3.76 37.12 25.13
C ALA A 36 -3.27 35.79 24.58
N GLY A 37 -2.03 35.74 24.12
CA GLY A 37 -1.42 34.49 23.63
C GLY A 37 -1.22 33.47 24.73
N ARG A 38 -0.79 33.92 25.92
CA ARG A 38 -0.60 33.06 27.10
C ARG A 38 -1.93 32.54 27.64
N VAL A 39 -2.94 33.40 27.76
CA VAL A 39 -4.28 32.99 28.21
C VAL A 39 -4.88 31.97 27.24
N TRP A 40 -4.75 32.23 25.94
CA TRP A 40 -5.22 31.31 24.90
C TRP A 40 -4.47 29.97 24.95
N SER A 41 -3.14 29.98 25.01
CA SER A 41 -2.32 28.76 25.09
C SER A 41 -2.71 27.91 26.30
N ASN A 42 -2.87 28.53 27.47
CA ASN A 42 -3.25 27.80 28.69
C ASN A 42 -4.64 27.13 28.51
N ALA A 43 -5.63 27.81 27.94
CA ALA A 43 -6.95 27.24 27.70
C ALA A 43 -6.90 26.08 26.70
N VAL A 44 -6.17 26.25 25.60
CA VAL A 44 -6.02 25.24 24.53
C VAL A 44 -5.37 23.96 25.02
N TYR A 45 -4.25 24.10 25.75
CA TYR A 45 -3.51 22.93 26.22
C TYR A 45 -4.19 22.22 27.38
N ALA A 46 -4.94 22.92 28.21
CA ALA A 46 -5.64 22.32 29.35
C ALA A 46 -6.61 21.22 28.89
N THR A 47 -7.42 21.45 27.85
CA THR A 47 -8.35 20.45 27.31
C THR A 47 -7.61 19.26 26.74
N SER A 48 -6.59 19.48 25.91
CA SER A 48 -5.79 18.39 25.34
C SER A 48 -5.07 17.59 26.42
N GLU A 49 -4.54 18.25 27.46
CA GLU A 49 -3.86 17.59 28.57
C GLU A 49 -4.82 16.73 29.41
N GLN A 50 -6.08 17.19 29.61
CA GLN A 50 -7.12 16.40 30.25
C GLN A 50 -7.44 15.13 29.48
N HIS A 51 -7.60 15.20 28.15
CA HIS A 51 -7.82 14.02 27.31
C HIS A 51 -6.64 13.04 27.41
N LEU A 52 -5.40 13.52 27.29
CA LEU A 52 -4.20 12.68 27.44
C LEU A 52 -4.09 12.05 28.83
N ALA A 53 -4.46 12.77 29.89
CA ALA A 53 -4.49 12.26 31.24
C ALA A 53 -5.58 11.17 31.42
N ALA A 54 -6.78 11.39 30.90
CA ALA A 54 -7.88 10.41 30.93
C ALA A 54 -7.52 9.12 30.19
N LEU A 55 -6.76 9.22 29.10
CA LEU A 55 -6.22 8.05 28.36
C LEU A 55 -5.00 7.41 29.02
N GLY A 56 -4.52 7.91 30.17
CA GLY A 56 -3.32 7.38 30.83
C GLY A 56 -2.00 7.63 30.11
N ILE A 57 -1.98 8.54 29.14
CA ILE A 57 -0.79 8.83 28.32
C ILE A 57 0.31 9.42 29.17
N ASN A 58 1.53 8.89 29.05
CA ASN A 58 2.70 9.30 29.82
C ASN A 58 2.41 9.31 31.35
N HIS A 59 1.63 8.37 31.83
CA HIS A 59 1.48 8.10 33.26
C HIS A 59 2.77 7.55 33.85
N ALA A 60 3.49 6.74 33.09
CA ALA A 60 4.86 6.30 33.38
C ALA A 60 5.87 7.11 32.56
N CYS A 61 7.13 7.11 33.01
CA CYS A 61 8.22 7.80 32.33
C CYS A 61 8.49 7.21 30.92
N PRO A 62 8.44 8.01 29.85
CA PRO A 62 8.70 7.52 28.49
C PRO A 62 10.21 7.20 28.24
N GLY A 63 11.06 7.36 29.23
CA GLY A 63 12.48 7.05 29.13
C GLY A 63 12.89 5.74 29.77
N CYS A 64 12.35 5.43 30.96
CA CYS A 64 12.72 4.24 31.74
C CYS A 64 11.52 3.39 32.16
N GLY A 65 10.27 3.80 31.85
CA GLY A 65 9.06 3.05 32.22
C GLY A 65 8.63 3.19 33.69
N SER A 66 9.37 3.94 34.51
CA SER A 66 9.04 4.11 35.93
C SER A 66 7.73 4.85 36.14
N ILE A 67 6.95 4.43 37.13
CA ILE A 67 5.74 5.11 37.60
C ILE A 67 6.01 6.17 38.67
N ALA A 68 7.26 6.27 39.16
CA ALA A 68 7.68 7.27 40.14
C ALA A 68 7.81 8.65 39.47
N VAL A 69 6.66 9.22 39.09
CA VAL A 69 6.55 10.48 38.35
C VAL A 69 5.84 11.50 39.20
N VAL A 70 6.44 12.70 39.31
CA VAL A 70 5.89 13.83 40.08
C VAL A 70 5.69 15.04 39.16
N GLN A 71 4.81 15.95 39.56
CA GLN A 71 4.66 17.23 38.89
C GLN A 71 5.89 18.14 39.16
N ASN A 72 6.35 18.83 38.10
CA ASN A 72 7.52 19.68 38.15
C ASN A 72 7.23 21.05 37.48
N GLY A 73 6.19 21.72 38.01
CA GLY A 73 5.78 23.02 37.50
C GLY A 73 5.13 22.98 36.11
N THR A 74 5.14 24.12 35.45
CA THR A 74 4.61 24.29 34.08
C THR A 74 5.68 24.87 33.16
N ASN A 75 5.54 24.67 31.85
CA ASN A 75 6.35 25.39 30.87
C ASN A 75 5.70 26.75 30.53
N ASP A 76 6.37 27.54 29.65
CA ASP A 76 5.89 28.87 29.25
C ASP A 76 4.52 28.85 28.55
N ALA A 77 4.12 27.71 27.98
CA ALA A 77 2.80 27.51 27.38
C ALA A 77 1.73 27.05 28.39
N GLY A 78 2.05 26.93 29.68
CA GLY A 78 1.14 26.48 30.72
C GLY A 78 0.94 24.97 30.80
N ILE A 79 1.67 24.18 30.04
CA ILE A 79 1.60 22.71 30.06
C ILE A 79 2.33 22.19 31.30
N HIS A 80 1.70 21.26 32.04
CA HIS A 80 2.33 20.64 33.20
C HIS A 80 3.56 19.82 32.82
N ARG A 81 4.66 20.06 33.49
CA ARG A 81 5.89 19.27 33.39
C ARG A 81 5.85 18.15 34.41
N LEU A 82 6.31 17.00 34.00
CA LEU A 82 6.48 15.81 34.82
C LEU A 82 7.96 15.50 34.94
N LEU A 83 8.38 15.01 36.12
CA LEU A 83 9.75 14.58 36.39
C LEU A 83 9.73 13.14 36.88
N CYS A 84 10.54 12.31 36.25
CA CYS A 84 10.78 10.95 36.72
C CYS A 84 11.80 11.00 37.87
N GLN A 85 11.45 10.44 39.01
CA GLN A 85 12.33 10.39 40.17
C GLN A 85 13.48 9.40 39.99
N ASP A 86 13.28 8.34 39.16
CA ASP A 86 14.30 7.31 39.01
C ASP A 86 15.38 7.68 37.98
N CYS A 87 15.04 8.31 36.86
CA CYS A 87 16.02 8.65 35.82
C CYS A 87 16.24 10.14 35.61
N GLY A 88 15.54 11.01 36.36
CA GLY A 88 15.65 12.45 36.25
C GLY A 88 15.13 13.09 34.98
N LYS A 89 14.49 12.30 34.08
CA LYS A 89 13.94 12.82 32.82
C LYS A 89 12.73 13.71 33.07
N SER A 90 12.78 14.94 32.55
CA SER A 90 11.60 15.82 32.52
C SER A 90 10.87 15.67 31.20
N PHE A 91 9.53 15.58 31.25
CA PHE A 91 8.66 15.37 30.10
C PHE A 91 7.29 15.99 30.35
N THR A 92 6.40 15.94 29.36
CA THR A 92 4.99 16.33 29.47
C THR A 92 4.12 15.18 28.99
N ARG A 93 2.81 15.22 29.21
CA ARG A 93 1.89 14.22 28.65
C ARG A 93 1.88 14.17 27.12
N PHE A 94 2.31 15.26 26.46
CA PHE A 94 2.43 15.33 25.01
C PHE A 94 3.69 14.64 24.45
N THR A 95 4.69 14.41 25.28
CA THR A 95 5.99 13.88 24.84
C THR A 95 5.85 12.54 24.12
N GLY A 96 6.35 12.45 22.88
CA GLY A 96 6.29 11.25 22.03
C GLY A 96 4.94 11.02 21.36
N THR A 97 3.88 11.77 21.69
CA THR A 97 2.55 11.61 21.10
C THR A 97 2.41 12.34 19.77
N LEU A 98 1.33 12.06 19.06
CA LEU A 98 0.92 12.78 17.84
C LEU A 98 0.78 14.29 18.08
N LEU A 99 0.43 14.69 19.31
CA LEU A 99 0.21 16.08 19.70
C LEU A 99 1.48 16.77 20.22
N GLU A 100 2.63 16.09 20.21
CA GLU A 100 3.88 16.69 20.67
C GLU A 100 4.23 17.94 19.86
N LYS A 101 4.58 19.03 20.57
CA LYS A 101 4.88 20.35 19.99
C LYS A 101 3.76 20.95 19.14
N SER A 102 2.53 20.43 19.27
CA SER A 102 1.35 21.04 18.64
C SER A 102 1.01 22.34 19.34
N ARG A 103 0.61 23.35 18.55
CA ARG A 103 0.02 24.61 19.03
C ARG A 103 -1.48 24.70 18.72
N PHE A 104 -2.07 23.62 18.27
CA PHE A 104 -3.48 23.56 17.92
C PHE A 104 -4.26 22.80 18.99
N PRO A 105 -5.50 23.26 19.29
CA PRO A 105 -6.36 22.63 20.27
C PRO A 105 -6.86 21.26 19.82
N TRP A 106 -7.40 20.51 20.77
CA TRP A 106 -7.98 19.18 20.56
C TRP A 106 -8.99 19.16 19.41
N GLU A 107 -9.91 20.11 19.42
CA GLU A 107 -11.01 20.22 18.46
C GLU A 107 -10.50 20.40 17.03
N VAL A 108 -9.40 21.12 16.85
CA VAL A 108 -8.75 21.29 15.53
C VAL A 108 -8.19 19.95 15.03
N TRP A 109 -7.57 19.16 15.89
CA TRP A 109 -7.08 17.83 15.51
C TRP A 109 -8.22 16.89 15.15
N VAL A 110 -9.32 16.90 15.92
CA VAL A 110 -10.52 16.12 15.63
C VAL A 110 -11.15 16.56 14.30
N ALA A 111 -11.21 17.87 14.03
CA ALA A 111 -11.71 18.40 12.77
C ALA A 111 -10.86 17.97 11.56
N VAL A 112 -9.54 18.12 11.66
CA VAL A 112 -8.61 17.66 10.60
C VAL A 112 -8.75 16.16 10.36
N LEU A 113 -8.89 15.35 11.41
CA LEU A 113 -9.08 13.91 11.28
C LEU A 113 -10.42 13.59 10.62
N LYS A 114 -11.53 14.17 11.06
CA LYS A 114 -12.84 14.00 10.44
C LYS A 114 -12.81 14.30 8.95
N MET A 115 -12.26 15.44 8.57
CA MET A 115 -12.18 15.87 7.18
C MET A 115 -11.22 14.99 6.37
N THR A 116 -10.14 14.49 7.00
CA THR A 116 -9.24 13.50 6.37
C THR A 116 -9.95 12.18 6.09
N LEU A 117 -10.76 11.69 7.04
CA LEU A 117 -11.57 10.47 6.89
C LEU A 117 -12.61 10.60 5.77
N ASN A 118 -13.10 11.80 5.51
CA ASN A 118 -14.05 12.13 4.45
C ASN A 118 -13.39 12.40 3.08
N ASP A 119 -12.08 12.32 2.98
CA ASP A 119 -11.31 12.67 1.78
C ASP A 119 -11.44 14.13 1.33
N ASP A 120 -11.72 15.06 2.25
CA ASP A 120 -11.83 16.48 1.94
C ASP A 120 -10.50 17.06 1.45
N SER A 121 -10.54 18.06 0.59
CA SER A 121 -9.33 18.69 0.06
C SER A 121 -8.56 19.45 1.15
N LEU A 122 -7.26 19.68 0.95
CA LEU A 122 -6.47 20.50 1.89
C LEU A 122 -6.98 21.94 1.97
N VAL A 123 -7.53 22.46 0.87
CA VAL A 123 -8.10 23.80 0.81
C VAL A 123 -9.40 23.88 1.62
N ASP A 124 -10.26 22.85 1.50
CA ASP A 124 -11.50 22.81 2.30
C ASP A 124 -11.17 22.72 3.79
N ILE A 125 -10.20 21.88 4.18
CA ILE A 125 -9.76 21.80 5.57
C ILE A 125 -9.22 23.15 6.04
N GLN A 126 -8.34 23.80 5.26
CA GLN A 126 -7.82 25.12 5.59
C GLN A 126 -8.94 26.12 5.82
N THR A 127 -9.91 26.18 4.90
CA THR A 127 -11.05 27.10 4.96
C THR A 127 -11.87 26.88 6.24
N VAL A 128 -12.23 25.64 6.54
CA VAL A 128 -12.98 25.30 7.76
C VAL A 128 -12.19 25.65 9.03
N LEU A 129 -10.88 25.38 9.05
CA LEU A 129 -10.04 25.72 10.20
C LEU A 129 -9.94 27.24 10.42
N GLU A 130 -9.91 28.03 9.36
CA GLU A 130 -9.92 29.51 9.46
C GLU A 130 -11.27 30.03 9.92
N GLN A 131 -12.36 29.56 9.33
CA GLN A 131 -13.70 30.08 9.58
C GLN A 131 -14.31 29.63 10.90
N ASP A 132 -14.23 28.31 11.20
CA ASP A 132 -14.96 27.72 12.32
C ASP A 132 -14.09 27.54 13.56
N TYR A 133 -12.76 27.39 13.38
CA TYR A 133 -11.82 27.08 14.48
C TYR A 133 -10.85 28.22 14.81
N GLY A 134 -11.01 29.40 14.17
CA GLY A 134 -10.19 30.58 14.47
C GLY A 134 -8.68 30.41 14.19
N CYS A 135 -8.33 29.55 13.23
CA CYS A 135 -6.95 29.33 12.78
C CYS A 135 -6.55 30.30 11.67
N GLU A 136 -6.82 31.62 11.85
CA GLU A 136 -6.54 32.64 10.85
C GLU A 136 -5.12 32.57 10.28
N GLY A 137 -5.00 32.57 8.94
CA GLY A 137 -3.73 32.54 8.23
C GLY A 137 -2.97 31.22 8.37
N ILE A 138 -3.63 30.13 8.71
CA ILE A 138 -2.98 28.81 8.75
C ILE A 138 -2.43 28.45 7.38
N ASN A 139 -1.14 28.09 7.33
CA ASN A 139 -0.51 27.73 6.07
C ASN A 139 -0.94 26.33 5.62
N ILE A 140 -1.27 26.16 4.34
CA ILE A 140 -1.67 24.88 3.74
C ILE A 140 -0.62 23.76 3.95
N LYS A 141 0.67 24.11 4.05
CA LYS A 141 1.74 23.15 4.40
C LYS A 141 1.59 22.64 5.83
N THR A 142 1.04 23.46 6.74
CA THR A 142 0.74 23.03 8.11
C THR A 142 -0.44 22.08 8.13
N VAL A 143 -1.50 22.38 7.39
CA VAL A 143 -2.66 21.49 7.21
C VAL A 143 -2.22 20.14 6.62
N PHE A 144 -1.38 20.17 5.60
CA PHE A 144 -0.80 18.97 5.00
C PHE A 144 0.01 18.15 6.03
N ALA A 145 0.86 18.80 6.82
CA ALA A 145 1.66 18.12 7.85
C ALA A 145 0.77 17.48 8.94
N MET A 146 -0.31 18.17 9.36
CA MET A 146 -1.29 17.61 10.31
C MET A 146 -1.99 16.38 9.72
N ARG A 147 -2.48 16.49 8.49
CA ARG A 147 -3.09 15.36 7.77
C ARG A 147 -2.15 14.17 7.68
N MET A 148 -0.89 14.39 7.29
CA MET A 148 0.08 13.32 7.13
C MET A 148 0.46 12.65 8.46
N LYS A 149 0.52 13.40 9.55
CA LYS A 149 0.68 12.82 10.90
C LYS A 149 -0.44 11.83 11.23
N LEU A 150 -1.68 12.20 10.97
CA LEU A 150 -2.86 11.36 11.21
C LEU A 150 -2.89 10.15 10.28
N ILE A 151 -2.61 10.34 9.00
CA ILE A 151 -2.51 9.27 8.01
C ILE A 151 -1.43 8.27 8.39
N HIS A 152 -0.23 8.74 8.74
CA HIS A 152 0.88 7.90 9.17
C HIS A 152 0.55 7.11 10.45
N ALA A 153 -0.10 7.75 11.41
CA ALA A 153 -0.54 7.09 12.63
C ALA A 153 -1.54 5.97 12.36
N MET A 154 -2.54 6.22 11.52
CA MET A 154 -3.51 5.19 11.09
C MET A 154 -2.84 4.08 10.27
N ALA A 155 -1.88 4.42 9.41
CA ALA A 155 -1.12 3.45 8.61
C ALA A 155 -0.25 2.52 9.46
N GLY A 156 0.17 2.97 10.64
CA GLY A 156 0.94 2.18 11.60
C GLY A 156 0.11 1.21 12.44
N VAL A 157 -1.22 1.27 12.37
CA VAL A 157 -2.10 0.32 13.08
C VAL A 157 -2.08 -1.02 12.35
N GLU A 158 -1.76 -2.09 13.07
CA GLU A 158 -1.74 -3.43 12.51
C GLU A 158 -3.14 -3.86 12.07
N PRO A 159 -3.33 -4.24 10.80
CA PRO A 159 -4.63 -4.68 10.32
C PRO A 159 -5.03 -6.03 10.92
N PRO A 160 -6.33 -6.32 11.03
CA PRO A 160 -6.80 -7.64 11.43
C PRO A 160 -6.28 -8.73 10.50
N LYS A 161 -6.02 -9.92 11.05
CA LYS A 161 -5.62 -11.07 10.24
C LYS A 161 -6.77 -11.49 9.31
N LEU A 162 -6.43 -11.74 8.05
CA LEU A 162 -7.35 -12.22 7.03
C LEU A 162 -7.52 -13.74 7.17
N THR A 163 -8.74 -14.26 7.01
CA THR A 163 -9.05 -15.68 7.20
C THR A 163 -10.02 -16.20 6.14
N GLY A 164 -10.06 -17.52 5.96
CA GLY A 164 -10.99 -18.19 5.05
C GLY A 164 -10.64 -18.00 3.59
N VAL A 165 -11.60 -17.57 2.77
CA VAL A 165 -11.36 -17.31 1.33
C VAL A 165 -10.77 -15.92 1.16
N ILE A 166 -9.56 -15.86 0.63
CA ILE A 166 -8.79 -14.64 0.42
C ILE A 166 -8.70 -14.35 -1.08
N GLN A 167 -9.12 -13.17 -1.49
CA GLN A 167 -8.93 -12.68 -2.85
C GLN A 167 -7.70 -11.77 -2.87
N MET A 168 -6.79 -11.99 -3.81
CA MET A 168 -5.55 -11.22 -3.92
C MET A 168 -5.31 -10.83 -5.39
N ASP A 169 -4.89 -9.58 -5.60
CA ASP A 169 -4.61 -9.06 -6.95
C ASP A 169 -3.77 -7.78 -6.85
N GLU A 170 -3.15 -7.34 -7.97
CA GLU A 170 -2.37 -6.13 -8.04
C GLU A 170 -3.16 -4.95 -8.61
N SER A 171 -3.01 -3.80 -7.99
CA SER A 171 -3.44 -2.51 -8.53
C SER A 171 -2.24 -1.63 -8.84
N PHE A 172 -2.31 -0.91 -9.96
CA PHE A 172 -1.23 -0.06 -10.45
C PHE A 172 -1.60 1.41 -10.34
N VAL A 173 -0.77 2.17 -9.65
CA VAL A 173 -0.89 3.62 -9.51
C VAL A 173 0.31 4.28 -10.19
N ARG A 174 0.04 5.24 -11.08
CA ARG A 174 1.12 5.96 -11.76
C ARG A 174 2.00 6.66 -10.74
N GLU A 175 3.33 6.51 -10.90
CA GLU A 175 4.29 7.23 -10.08
C GLU A 175 4.09 8.73 -10.22
N SER A 176 4.09 9.42 -9.09
CA SER A 176 3.95 10.87 -8.97
C SER A 176 5.08 11.44 -8.12
N GLN A 177 5.77 12.43 -8.68
CA GLN A 177 6.82 13.19 -7.99
C GLN A 177 6.29 14.54 -7.50
N LYS A 178 5.00 14.66 -7.24
CA LYS A 178 4.35 15.87 -6.74
C LYS A 178 5.07 16.38 -5.48
N GLY A 179 5.41 17.67 -5.47
CA GLY A 179 6.10 18.30 -4.33
C GLY A 179 7.62 18.15 -4.34
N HIS A 180 8.22 17.51 -5.35
CA HIS A 180 9.65 17.59 -5.61
C HIS A 180 9.95 18.74 -6.57
N ASN A 181 11.05 19.47 -6.34
CA ASN A 181 11.64 20.32 -7.33
C ASN A 181 12.13 19.44 -8.50
N LEU A 182 12.33 20.03 -9.69
CA LEU A 182 12.64 19.38 -10.96
C LEU A 182 13.91 18.49 -10.97
N GLU A 183 14.41 18.09 -9.83
CA GLU A 183 15.55 17.19 -9.69
C GLU A 183 15.16 15.76 -10.09
N LEU A 184 16.11 15.07 -10.68
CA LEU A 184 16.00 13.65 -10.97
C LEU A 184 15.79 12.87 -9.66
N VAL A 185 14.67 12.17 -9.57
CA VAL A 185 14.39 11.28 -8.43
C VAL A 185 14.46 9.86 -8.93
N SER A 186 15.38 9.09 -8.37
CA SER A 186 15.46 7.66 -8.60
C SER A 186 15.01 6.94 -7.33
N TYR A 187 13.94 6.16 -7.44
CA TYR A 187 13.55 5.22 -6.38
C TYR A 187 14.20 3.86 -6.52
N LEU A 188 14.82 3.60 -7.68
CA LEU A 188 15.59 2.39 -7.96
C LEU A 188 17.08 2.75 -8.02
N LYS A 189 17.92 2.04 -7.30
CA LYS A 189 19.39 2.22 -7.37
C LYS A 189 19.85 2.13 -8.84
N GLY A 190 20.62 3.14 -9.28
CA GLY A 190 21.21 3.18 -10.62
C GLY A 190 20.27 3.56 -11.77
N VAL A 191 19.01 3.93 -11.49
CA VAL A 191 18.06 4.32 -12.52
C VAL A 191 17.65 5.76 -12.36
N GLU A 192 18.23 6.65 -13.15
CA GLU A 192 17.82 8.04 -13.26
C GLU A 192 16.66 8.19 -14.25
N ARG A 193 15.64 8.93 -13.84
CA ARG A 193 14.49 9.18 -14.67
C ARG A 193 14.16 10.67 -14.75
N HIS A 194 14.03 11.19 -15.96
CA HIS A 194 13.57 12.55 -16.16
C HIS A 194 12.09 12.72 -15.83
N PRO A 195 11.70 13.80 -15.15
CA PRO A 195 10.31 14.12 -14.90
C PRO A 195 9.53 14.20 -16.22
N ARG A 196 8.34 13.63 -16.25
CA ARG A 196 7.39 13.77 -17.35
C ARG A 196 6.16 14.52 -16.87
N TYR A 197 5.75 15.52 -17.65
CA TYR A 197 4.50 16.22 -17.40
C TYR A 197 3.35 15.57 -18.19
N GLY A 198 2.18 15.50 -17.56
CA GLY A 198 0.96 15.01 -18.17
C GLY A 198 0.82 13.48 -18.20
N ARG A 199 -0.32 13.03 -18.75
CA ARG A 199 -0.71 11.61 -18.82
C ARG A 199 -0.22 10.95 -20.11
N LYS A 200 1.05 11.08 -20.44
CA LYS A 200 1.59 10.37 -21.61
C LYS A 200 1.58 8.86 -21.35
N PRO A 201 1.24 8.03 -22.36
CA PRO A 201 1.31 6.57 -22.22
C PRO A 201 2.70 6.13 -21.80
N SER A 202 2.77 5.13 -20.92
CA SER A 202 4.03 4.48 -20.58
C SER A 202 4.52 3.64 -21.76
N LYS A 203 5.82 3.68 -22.05
CA LYS A 203 6.43 2.85 -23.09
C LYS A 203 6.30 1.34 -22.77
N TYR A 204 6.20 1.00 -21.49
CA TYR A 204 6.21 -0.38 -21.00
C TYR A 204 4.84 -0.83 -20.44
N GLY A 205 3.76 -0.07 -20.70
CA GLY A 205 2.44 -0.37 -20.15
C GLY A 205 2.35 -0.15 -18.64
N THR A 206 1.37 -0.75 -17.99
CA THR A 206 1.12 -0.62 -16.54
C THR A 206 2.12 -1.40 -15.67
N MET A 207 2.81 -2.37 -16.22
CA MET A 207 3.84 -3.16 -15.50
C MET A 207 5.24 -2.54 -15.58
N GLY A 208 5.36 -1.32 -16.12
CA GLY A 208 6.63 -0.61 -16.18
C GLY A 208 6.96 0.13 -14.88
N PRO A 209 8.22 0.51 -14.66
CA PRO A 209 8.69 1.17 -13.43
C PRO A 209 8.09 2.56 -13.20
N GLU A 210 7.25 3.02 -14.11
CA GLU A 210 6.46 4.26 -13.97
C GLU A 210 5.17 4.07 -13.17
N PHE A 211 4.93 2.85 -12.69
CA PHE A 211 3.78 2.53 -11.85
C PHE A 211 4.25 1.89 -10.55
N ALA A 212 3.69 2.38 -9.46
CA ALA A 212 3.78 1.70 -8.18
C ALA A 212 2.74 0.58 -8.15
N THR A 213 3.19 -0.61 -7.79
CA THR A 213 2.33 -1.79 -7.66
C THR A 213 1.87 -1.93 -6.23
N ILE A 214 0.56 -1.94 -6.07
CA ILE A 214 -0.12 -2.14 -4.79
C ILE A 214 -0.66 -3.56 -4.80
N LEU A 215 -0.11 -4.42 -3.96
CA LEU A 215 -0.65 -5.74 -3.70
C LEU A 215 -1.80 -5.60 -2.69
N THR A 216 -2.96 -6.12 -3.06
CA THR A 216 -4.18 -6.05 -2.25
C THR A 216 -4.66 -7.45 -1.92
N ALA A 217 -5.05 -7.65 -0.66
CA ALA A 217 -5.71 -8.87 -0.21
C ALA A 217 -6.99 -8.51 0.55
N VAL A 218 -8.05 -9.29 0.34
CA VAL A 218 -9.32 -9.12 1.05
C VAL A 218 -9.95 -10.47 1.36
N ASP A 219 -10.46 -10.62 2.57
CA ASP A 219 -11.13 -11.84 3.01
C ASP A 219 -12.66 -11.81 2.76
N SER A 220 -13.31 -12.92 3.05
CA SER A 220 -14.76 -13.08 2.87
C SER A 220 -15.59 -12.17 3.77
N ARG A 221 -15.03 -11.66 4.89
CA ARG A 221 -15.66 -10.70 5.80
C ARG A 221 -15.55 -9.26 5.29
N GLY A 222 -14.61 -9.00 4.38
CA GLY A 222 -14.33 -7.68 3.81
C GLY A 222 -13.13 -6.95 4.43
N TYR A 223 -12.45 -7.55 5.42
CA TYR A 223 -11.17 -7.02 5.91
C TYR A 223 -10.11 -7.11 4.83
N CYS A 224 -9.26 -6.11 4.76
CA CYS A 224 -8.26 -6.01 3.70
C CYS A 224 -6.90 -5.57 4.21
N VAL A 225 -5.90 -5.82 3.37
CA VAL A 225 -4.54 -5.29 3.48
C VAL A 225 -4.11 -4.79 2.10
N CYS A 226 -3.58 -3.57 2.04
CA CYS A 226 -3.07 -2.96 0.82
C CYS A 226 -1.64 -2.48 1.06
N LYS A 227 -0.68 -2.98 0.29
CA LYS A 227 0.74 -2.62 0.42
C LYS A 227 1.37 -2.25 -0.91
N VAL A 228 2.18 -1.21 -0.93
CA VAL A 228 3.05 -0.91 -2.07
C VAL A 228 4.23 -1.87 -2.02
N VAL A 229 4.36 -2.72 -3.02
CA VAL A 229 5.34 -3.82 -3.02
C VAL A 229 6.45 -3.64 -4.04
N ALA A 230 6.21 -2.88 -5.11
CA ALA A 230 7.18 -2.70 -6.18
C ALA A 230 6.97 -1.38 -6.94
N LEU A 231 7.97 -0.96 -7.69
CA LEU A 231 7.82 -0.07 -8.85
C LEU A 231 7.96 -0.96 -10.10
N GLY A 232 6.84 -1.18 -10.80
CA GLY A 232 6.75 -2.15 -11.87
C GLY A 232 6.14 -3.47 -11.39
N ARG A 233 6.66 -4.60 -11.85
CA ARG A 233 6.10 -5.92 -11.53
C ARG A 233 6.29 -6.31 -10.06
N ALA A 234 5.27 -6.87 -9.47
CA ALA A 234 5.38 -7.59 -8.20
C ALA A 234 6.10 -8.93 -8.39
N THR A 235 6.67 -9.45 -7.32
CA THR A 235 7.35 -10.74 -7.29
C THR A 235 6.59 -11.73 -6.40
N PRO A 236 6.77 -13.05 -6.57
CA PRO A 236 6.17 -14.05 -5.69
C PRO A 236 6.49 -13.82 -4.21
N ASP A 237 7.67 -13.29 -3.89
CA ASP A 237 8.08 -12.95 -2.52
C ASP A 237 7.13 -11.97 -1.86
N ALA A 238 6.63 -10.99 -2.62
CA ALA A 238 5.70 -9.99 -2.09
C ALA A 238 4.36 -10.63 -1.70
N VAL A 239 3.91 -11.62 -2.48
CA VAL A 239 2.71 -12.40 -2.18
C VAL A 239 2.92 -13.24 -0.92
N ILE A 240 4.06 -13.94 -0.84
CA ILE A 240 4.42 -14.78 0.31
C ILE A 240 4.52 -13.91 1.58
N ASP A 241 5.24 -12.79 1.53
CA ASP A 241 5.43 -11.90 2.67
C ASP A 241 4.09 -11.33 3.18
N LEU A 242 3.21 -10.91 2.26
CA LEU A 242 1.88 -10.42 2.63
C LEU A 242 1.03 -11.53 3.24
N TYR A 243 1.08 -12.73 2.66
CA TYR A 243 0.34 -13.88 3.16
C TYR A 243 0.82 -14.29 4.57
N GLU A 244 2.12 -14.52 4.75
CA GLU A 244 2.69 -14.94 6.04
C GLU A 244 2.42 -13.93 7.17
N ARG A 245 2.41 -12.64 6.84
CA ARG A 245 2.18 -11.59 7.84
C ARG A 245 0.72 -11.38 8.20
N HIS A 246 -0.18 -11.48 7.21
CA HIS A 246 -1.55 -10.99 7.37
C HIS A 246 -2.62 -12.04 7.13
N CYS A 247 -2.30 -13.19 6.53
CA CYS A 247 -3.27 -14.24 6.26
C CYS A 247 -3.06 -15.43 7.20
N ILE A 248 -4.15 -15.98 7.71
CA ILE A 248 -4.13 -17.14 8.59
C ILE A 248 -5.24 -18.09 8.13
N ASP A 249 -4.92 -19.39 8.06
CA ASP A 249 -5.88 -20.46 7.78
C ASP A 249 -6.73 -20.17 6.53
N ALA A 250 -6.07 -19.79 5.43
CA ALA A 250 -6.76 -19.60 4.16
C ALA A 250 -7.30 -20.92 3.64
N ALA A 251 -8.61 -20.99 3.45
CA ALA A 251 -9.24 -22.14 2.78
C ALA A 251 -8.95 -22.13 1.27
N PHE A 252 -8.91 -20.94 0.66
CA PHE A 252 -8.54 -20.70 -0.72
C PHE A 252 -7.87 -19.34 -0.87
N LEU A 253 -6.84 -19.28 -1.71
CA LEU A 253 -6.40 -18.05 -2.33
C LEU A 253 -7.08 -17.93 -3.71
N CYS A 254 -7.72 -16.80 -3.97
CA CYS A 254 -8.32 -16.49 -5.26
C CYS A 254 -7.50 -15.39 -5.95
N SER A 255 -7.01 -15.64 -7.17
CA SER A 255 -6.28 -14.64 -7.95
C SER A 255 -6.61 -14.75 -9.46
N ASP A 256 -6.02 -13.86 -10.24
CA ASP A 256 -5.94 -14.03 -11.68
C ASP A 256 -4.90 -15.11 -12.05
N ALA A 257 -4.66 -15.28 -13.35
CA ALA A 257 -3.71 -16.27 -13.88
C ALA A 257 -2.24 -15.79 -13.86
N ASN A 258 -1.89 -14.75 -13.08
CA ASN A 258 -0.51 -14.30 -12.96
C ASN A 258 0.34 -15.35 -12.24
N SER A 259 1.50 -15.68 -12.81
CA SER A 259 2.40 -16.74 -12.30
C SER A 259 2.89 -16.49 -10.87
N ILE A 260 2.97 -15.24 -10.41
CA ILE A 260 3.42 -14.92 -9.05
C ILE A 260 2.54 -15.56 -7.97
N TYR A 261 1.24 -15.74 -8.25
CA TYR A 261 0.31 -16.38 -7.32
C TYR A 261 0.45 -17.90 -7.35
N ASN A 262 0.64 -18.49 -8.54
CA ASN A 262 0.89 -19.93 -8.67
C ASN A 262 2.12 -20.33 -7.86
N ASP A 263 3.24 -19.62 -8.08
CA ASP A 263 4.49 -19.88 -7.37
C ASP A 263 4.34 -19.74 -5.85
N ALA A 264 3.63 -18.70 -5.40
CA ALA A 264 3.39 -18.48 -3.97
C ALA A 264 2.48 -19.57 -3.36
N CYS A 265 1.38 -19.91 -4.02
CA CYS A 265 0.45 -20.93 -3.54
C CYS A 265 1.06 -22.31 -3.46
N ASP A 266 1.87 -22.66 -4.46
CA ASP A 266 2.64 -23.91 -4.45
C ASP A 266 3.58 -24.01 -3.25
N LEU A 267 4.23 -22.89 -2.91
CA LEU A 267 5.19 -22.83 -1.80
C LEU A 267 4.52 -22.90 -0.44
N LEU A 268 3.35 -22.28 -0.33
CA LEU A 268 2.61 -22.17 0.91
C LEU A 268 1.60 -23.32 1.09
N ASP A 269 1.51 -24.23 0.09
CA ASP A 269 0.56 -25.36 0.05
C ASP A 269 -0.89 -24.90 0.27
N ILE A 270 -1.30 -23.84 -0.46
CA ILE A 270 -2.63 -23.24 -0.35
C ILE A 270 -3.48 -23.61 -1.55
N PRO A 271 -4.71 -24.10 -1.39
CA PRO A 271 -5.64 -24.27 -2.50
C PRO A 271 -5.85 -22.97 -3.27
N HIS A 272 -5.63 -23.01 -4.59
CA HIS A 272 -5.59 -21.82 -5.42
C HIS A 272 -6.68 -21.83 -6.49
N TYR A 273 -7.66 -20.92 -6.34
CA TYR A 273 -8.64 -20.64 -7.37
C TYR A 273 -8.08 -19.58 -8.32
N VAL A 274 -8.07 -19.89 -9.62
CA VAL A 274 -7.53 -19.04 -10.67
C VAL A 274 -8.66 -18.57 -11.59
N LYS A 275 -8.76 -17.27 -11.82
CA LYS A 275 -9.65 -16.67 -12.81
C LYS A 275 -8.83 -16.05 -13.95
N PRO A 276 -8.79 -16.63 -15.16
CA PRO A 276 -8.07 -16.04 -16.29
C PRO A 276 -8.57 -14.63 -16.64
N SER A 277 -7.69 -13.75 -17.06
CA SER A 277 -8.03 -12.36 -17.40
C SER A 277 -8.99 -12.22 -18.58
N ASN A 278 -9.04 -13.21 -19.46
CA ASN A 278 -9.91 -13.26 -20.64
C ASN A 278 -11.19 -14.08 -20.42
N TYR A 279 -11.50 -14.44 -19.17
CA TYR A 279 -12.63 -15.30 -18.82
C TYR A 279 -13.95 -14.90 -19.49
N ASP A 280 -14.36 -13.64 -19.33
CA ASP A 280 -15.63 -13.17 -19.87
C ASP A 280 -15.65 -13.23 -21.41
N THR A 281 -14.54 -12.87 -22.06
CA THR A 281 -14.39 -12.96 -23.53
C THR A 281 -14.42 -14.40 -24.04
N VAL A 282 -13.81 -15.33 -23.30
CA VAL A 282 -13.84 -16.75 -23.66
C VAL A 282 -15.26 -17.31 -23.57
N ILE A 283 -15.99 -16.97 -22.51
CA ILE A 283 -17.39 -17.37 -22.33
C ILE A 283 -18.27 -16.80 -23.44
N GLU A 284 -18.13 -15.52 -23.80
CA GLU A 284 -18.88 -14.90 -24.89
C GLU A 284 -18.57 -15.55 -26.25
N ARG A 285 -17.29 -15.73 -26.58
CA ARG A 285 -16.84 -16.34 -27.82
C ARG A 285 -17.28 -17.81 -27.97
N ALA A 286 -17.31 -18.52 -26.87
CA ALA A 286 -17.74 -19.91 -26.86
C ALA A 286 -19.26 -20.09 -27.06
N GLY A 287 -20.02 -18.98 -27.12
CA GLY A 287 -21.47 -19.02 -27.27
C GLY A 287 -22.16 -19.57 -26.02
N TYR A 288 -21.57 -19.35 -24.85
CA TYR A 288 -22.14 -19.78 -23.56
C TYR A 288 -23.59 -19.29 -23.39
N LEU A 289 -23.92 -18.12 -23.93
CA LEU A 289 -25.27 -17.57 -24.00
C LEU A 289 -25.98 -18.04 -25.28
N TYR A 290 -26.07 -19.31 -25.46
CA TYR A 290 -26.78 -19.91 -26.61
C TYR A 290 -28.29 -19.65 -26.52
N ARG A 291 -28.70 -18.39 -26.49
CA ARG A 291 -30.09 -17.96 -26.28
C ARG A 291 -30.98 -18.08 -27.51
N GLU A 292 -30.38 -18.13 -28.71
CA GLU A 292 -31.13 -17.94 -29.96
C GLU A 292 -31.14 -19.15 -30.90
N SER A 293 -30.75 -20.32 -30.43
CA SER A 293 -30.60 -21.46 -31.36
C SER A 293 -31.89 -22.13 -31.79
N GLY A 294 -33.05 -21.74 -31.25
CA GLY A 294 -34.31 -22.42 -31.51
C GLY A 294 -34.37 -23.89 -31.07
N LYS A 295 -33.30 -24.42 -30.48
CA LYS A 295 -33.19 -25.80 -30.01
C LYS A 295 -33.93 -26.01 -28.69
N PRO A 296 -34.42 -27.26 -28.44
CA PRO A 296 -34.99 -27.62 -27.15
C PRO A 296 -34.08 -27.30 -25.97
N GLN A 297 -34.67 -26.98 -24.82
CA GLN A 297 -33.95 -26.61 -23.59
C GLN A 297 -32.94 -27.67 -23.17
N ASP A 298 -33.29 -28.95 -23.29
CA ASP A 298 -32.43 -30.07 -22.88
C ASP A 298 -31.17 -30.18 -23.73
N GLU A 299 -31.29 -29.99 -25.06
CA GLU A 299 -30.13 -29.98 -25.97
C GLU A 299 -29.21 -28.81 -25.69
N ARG A 300 -29.76 -27.62 -25.42
CA ARG A 300 -28.98 -26.43 -25.05
C ARG A 300 -28.22 -26.64 -23.76
N THR A 301 -28.86 -27.21 -22.75
CA THR A 301 -28.27 -27.52 -21.46
C THR A 301 -27.12 -28.52 -21.58
N ALA A 302 -27.32 -29.59 -22.35
CA ALA A 302 -26.29 -30.60 -22.59
C ALA A 302 -25.08 -30.01 -23.35
N HIS A 303 -25.34 -29.20 -24.39
CA HIS A 303 -24.29 -28.51 -25.15
C HIS A 303 -23.49 -27.58 -24.27
N ASN A 304 -24.13 -26.72 -23.47
CA ASN A 304 -23.48 -25.79 -22.59
C ASN A 304 -22.64 -26.51 -21.53
N ARG A 305 -23.13 -27.62 -20.98
CA ARG A 305 -22.37 -28.44 -20.02
C ARG A 305 -21.10 -29.02 -20.65
N ALA A 306 -21.20 -29.60 -21.84
CA ALA A 306 -20.05 -30.16 -22.57
C ALA A 306 -19.02 -29.06 -22.93
N LEU A 307 -19.52 -27.88 -23.31
CA LEU A 307 -18.67 -26.72 -23.58
C LEU A 307 -17.91 -26.26 -22.34
N LEU A 308 -18.59 -26.09 -21.21
CA LEU A 308 -17.98 -25.71 -19.95
C LEU A 308 -16.94 -26.74 -19.49
N GLU A 309 -17.25 -28.03 -19.61
CA GLU A 309 -16.33 -29.11 -19.28
C GLU A 309 -15.04 -29.03 -20.13
N ARG A 310 -15.20 -28.76 -21.43
CA ARG A 310 -14.04 -28.58 -22.32
C ARG A 310 -13.22 -27.37 -21.95
N LEU A 311 -13.83 -26.19 -21.76
CA LEU A 311 -13.15 -24.95 -21.41
C LEU A 311 -12.44 -25.05 -20.07
N TYR A 312 -13.04 -25.76 -19.11
CA TYR A 312 -12.43 -26.05 -17.82
C TYR A 312 -11.16 -26.90 -17.95
N ARG A 313 -11.21 -28.02 -18.70
CA ARG A 313 -10.04 -28.88 -18.95
C ARG A 313 -8.94 -28.15 -19.72
N GLU A 314 -9.30 -27.23 -20.60
CA GLU A 314 -8.36 -26.40 -21.35
C GLU A 314 -7.79 -25.23 -20.53
N GLY A 315 -8.26 -25.02 -19.29
CA GLY A 315 -7.85 -23.91 -18.42
C GLY A 315 -8.24 -22.53 -18.98
N GLN A 316 -9.25 -22.46 -19.84
CA GLN A 316 -9.69 -21.21 -20.47
C GLN A 316 -10.70 -20.43 -19.62
N ILE A 317 -11.38 -21.11 -18.71
CA ILE A 317 -12.25 -20.51 -17.70
C ILE A 317 -11.64 -20.71 -16.32
N ASP A 318 -12.29 -20.19 -15.29
CA ASP A 318 -11.81 -20.35 -13.91
C ASP A 318 -11.67 -21.83 -13.50
N TYR A 319 -10.64 -22.12 -12.74
CA TYR A 319 -10.28 -23.47 -12.29
C TYR A 319 -9.58 -23.43 -10.92
N ILE A 320 -9.40 -24.59 -10.32
CA ILE A 320 -8.52 -24.76 -9.14
C ILE A 320 -7.20 -25.33 -9.64
N ALA A 321 -6.11 -24.60 -9.40
CA ALA A 321 -4.76 -25.04 -9.79
C ALA A 321 -4.40 -26.37 -9.10
N HIS A 322 -3.65 -27.22 -9.80
CA HIS A 322 -3.19 -28.55 -9.33
C HIS A 322 -4.32 -29.55 -8.98
N ARG A 323 -5.56 -29.28 -9.42
CA ARG A 323 -6.71 -30.17 -9.26
C ARG A 323 -7.23 -30.62 -10.63
N GLU A 324 -6.37 -31.31 -11.38
CA GLU A 324 -6.69 -31.88 -12.69
C GLU A 324 -7.72 -33.04 -12.61
N ASP A 325 -7.89 -33.60 -11.43
CA ASP A 325 -8.87 -34.65 -11.10
C ASP A 325 -10.31 -34.15 -10.98
N LEU A 326 -10.53 -32.84 -10.83
CA LEU A 326 -11.87 -32.28 -10.69
C LEU A 326 -12.65 -32.26 -12.01
N THR A 327 -13.87 -32.76 -11.96
CA THR A 327 -14.87 -32.48 -12.99
C THR A 327 -15.40 -31.06 -12.85
N TYR A 328 -15.96 -30.50 -13.94
CA TYR A 328 -16.58 -29.17 -13.87
C TYR A 328 -17.73 -29.10 -12.84
N ALA A 329 -18.47 -30.18 -12.65
CA ALA A 329 -19.57 -30.23 -11.68
C ALA A 329 -19.05 -30.10 -10.23
N GLU A 330 -17.99 -30.79 -9.90
CA GLU A 330 -17.33 -30.69 -8.60
C GLU A 330 -16.70 -29.30 -8.39
N PHE A 331 -16.04 -28.78 -9.42
CA PHE A 331 -15.52 -27.41 -9.40
C PHE A 331 -16.63 -26.38 -9.15
N ASP A 332 -17.75 -26.45 -9.88
CA ASP A 332 -18.87 -25.52 -9.74
C ASP A 332 -19.50 -25.61 -8.32
N HIS A 333 -19.58 -26.82 -7.79
CA HIS A 333 -20.01 -27.03 -6.39
C HIS A 333 -19.08 -26.35 -5.38
N ILE A 334 -17.77 -26.56 -5.49
CA ILE A 334 -16.77 -25.94 -4.61
C ILE A 334 -16.83 -24.42 -4.77
N LYS A 335 -16.83 -23.91 -6.00
CA LYS A 335 -16.90 -22.48 -6.29
C LYS A 335 -18.09 -21.80 -5.63
N ARG A 336 -19.27 -22.40 -5.69
CA ARG A 336 -20.49 -21.87 -5.07
C ARG A 336 -20.44 -21.97 -3.55
N SER A 337 -20.01 -23.11 -3.01
CA SER A 337 -19.94 -23.35 -1.56
C SER A 337 -19.02 -22.36 -0.87
N TYR A 338 -17.84 -22.08 -1.45
CA TYR A 338 -16.85 -21.14 -0.91
C TYR A 338 -17.01 -19.71 -1.44
N ARG A 339 -17.93 -19.47 -2.41
CA ARG A 339 -18.13 -18.17 -3.08
C ARG A 339 -16.84 -17.63 -3.70
N LEU A 340 -16.11 -18.51 -4.39
CA LEU A 340 -14.83 -18.17 -5.03
C LEU A 340 -15.05 -17.14 -6.15
N SER A 341 -14.34 -16.04 -6.09
CA SER A 341 -14.42 -14.94 -7.07
C SER A 341 -13.29 -13.94 -6.87
N LEU A 342 -13.20 -12.92 -7.75
CA LEU A 342 -12.32 -11.74 -7.59
C LEU A 342 -13.12 -10.43 -7.42
N ALA A 343 -14.42 -10.52 -7.16
CA ALA A 343 -15.29 -9.35 -7.14
C ALA A 343 -14.89 -8.33 -6.05
N ARG A 344 -14.53 -8.79 -4.86
CA ARG A 344 -14.16 -7.92 -3.73
C ARG A 344 -12.84 -7.22 -3.92
N VAL A 345 -11.82 -7.90 -4.45
CA VAL A 345 -10.53 -7.27 -4.73
C VAL A 345 -10.67 -6.23 -5.85
N ASN A 346 -11.50 -6.48 -6.85
CA ASN A 346 -11.81 -5.51 -7.90
C ASN A 346 -12.57 -4.28 -7.35
N GLU A 347 -13.47 -4.47 -6.39
CA GLU A 347 -14.10 -3.37 -5.66
C GLU A 347 -13.07 -2.51 -4.92
N LEU A 348 -12.13 -3.14 -4.20
CA LEU A 348 -11.02 -2.43 -3.54
C LEU A 348 -10.18 -1.63 -4.52
N HIS A 349 -9.84 -2.19 -5.67
CA HIS A 349 -9.09 -1.47 -6.71
C HIS A 349 -9.83 -0.22 -7.19
N SER A 350 -11.15 -0.33 -7.35
CA SER A 350 -11.98 0.81 -7.74
C SER A 350 -12.02 1.89 -6.66
N GLU A 351 -12.13 1.51 -5.38
CA GLU A 351 -12.08 2.44 -4.25
C GLU A 351 -10.70 3.11 -4.11
N ILE A 352 -9.60 2.35 -4.26
CA ILE A 352 -8.23 2.90 -4.23
C ILE A 352 -8.03 3.93 -5.35
N LYS A 353 -8.44 3.59 -6.58
CA LYS A 353 -8.35 4.51 -7.73
C LYS A 353 -9.20 5.76 -7.50
N LEU A 354 -10.41 5.61 -6.98
CA LEU A 354 -11.28 6.74 -6.65
C LEU A 354 -10.60 7.67 -5.62
N MET A 355 -10.05 7.11 -4.54
CA MET A 355 -9.36 7.87 -3.51
C MET A 355 -8.13 8.60 -4.09
N ILE A 356 -7.23 7.89 -4.74
CA ILE A 356 -5.96 8.45 -5.21
C ILE A 356 -6.17 9.44 -6.37
N GLU A 357 -6.92 9.07 -7.40
CA GLU A 357 -7.00 9.84 -8.64
C GLU A 357 -8.04 10.97 -8.58
N LYS A 358 -9.15 10.76 -7.88
CA LYS A 358 -10.26 11.71 -7.86
C LYS A 358 -10.27 12.56 -6.60
N LYS A 359 -10.22 11.94 -5.42
CA LYS A 359 -10.33 12.64 -4.14
C LYS A 359 -9.04 13.36 -3.76
N MET A 360 -7.89 12.68 -3.86
CA MET A 360 -6.59 13.25 -3.50
C MET A 360 -5.87 13.93 -4.67
N THR A 361 -6.46 13.91 -5.88
CA THR A 361 -5.88 14.49 -7.11
C THR A 361 -4.42 14.09 -7.34
N ASN A 362 -4.13 12.82 -7.18
CA ASN A 362 -2.82 12.18 -7.13
C ASN A 362 -2.03 12.42 -5.84
N VAL A 363 -1.32 11.39 -5.42
CA VAL A 363 -0.46 11.37 -4.23
C VAL A 363 0.98 11.21 -4.67
N ALA A 364 1.92 11.93 -4.03
CA ALA A 364 3.34 11.69 -4.27
C ALA A 364 3.70 10.25 -3.87
N THR A 365 4.41 9.54 -4.74
CA THR A 365 4.73 8.13 -4.56
C THR A 365 5.45 7.85 -3.24
N LYS A 366 6.28 8.78 -2.77
CA LYS A 366 6.96 8.67 -1.46
C LYS A 366 6.01 8.53 -0.27
N TYR A 367 4.79 9.01 -0.37
CA TYR A 367 3.76 8.89 0.69
C TYR A 367 2.74 7.78 0.40
N LEU A 368 2.85 7.09 -0.73
CA LEU A 368 1.83 6.14 -1.18
C LEU A 368 1.61 5.00 -0.17
N GLN A 369 2.68 4.53 0.49
CA GLN A 369 2.57 3.49 1.52
C GLN A 369 1.71 3.94 2.71
N ASP A 370 1.88 5.16 3.19
CA ASP A 370 1.05 5.73 4.27
C ASP A 370 -0.42 5.86 3.83
N TYR A 371 -0.67 6.28 2.58
CA TYR A 371 -2.03 6.34 2.06
C TYR A 371 -2.67 4.95 1.89
N MET A 372 -1.90 3.92 1.56
CA MET A 372 -2.41 2.55 1.51
C MET A 372 -2.71 2.00 2.91
N GLY A 373 -1.86 2.30 3.88
CA GLY A 373 -2.13 1.98 5.29
C GLY A 373 -3.38 2.70 5.82
N PHE A 374 -3.54 3.98 5.52
CA PHE A 374 -4.73 4.76 5.83
C PHE A 374 -6.00 4.17 5.18
N PHE A 375 -5.93 3.83 3.89
CA PHE A 375 -7.02 3.17 3.20
C PHE A 375 -7.41 1.85 3.88
N THR A 376 -6.41 1.01 4.18
CA THR A 376 -6.58 -0.25 4.91
C THR A 376 -7.25 -0.04 6.26
N TYR A 377 -6.76 0.91 7.07
CA TYR A 377 -7.33 1.26 8.37
C TYR A 377 -8.80 1.67 8.25
N ARG A 378 -9.10 2.63 7.37
CA ARG A 378 -10.45 3.18 7.18
C ARG A 378 -11.43 2.11 6.66
N ARG A 379 -11.00 1.26 5.73
CA ARG A 379 -11.81 0.16 5.20
C ARG A 379 -12.11 -0.86 6.30
N ASN A 380 -11.11 -1.28 7.05
CA ASN A 380 -11.26 -2.25 8.13
C ASN A 380 -12.11 -1.70 9.27
N TRP A 381 -11.99 -0.42 9.59
CA TRP A 381 -12.88 0.26 10.52
C TRP A 381 -14.35 0.21 10.04
N ARG A 382 -14.57 0.49 8.75
CA ARG A 382 -15.92 0.38 8.14
C ARG A 382 -16.50 -1.03 8.27
N VAL A 383 -15.68 -2.06 8.07
CA VAL A 383 -16.10 -3.46 8.20
C VAL A 383 -16.48 -3.78 9.64
N SER A 384 -15.66 -3.40 10.61
CA SER A 384 -15.91 -3.70 12.03
C SER A 384 -17.12 -2.95 12.61
N HIS A 385 -17.45 -1.76 12.09
CA HIS A 385 -18.55 -0.91 12.60
C HIS A 385 -19.80 -0.94 11.70
N GLY A 386 -19.77 -1.60 10.54
CA GLY A 386 -20.88 -1.66 9.58
C GLY A 386 -21.20 -0.32 8.89
N ARG A 387 -20.39 0.73 9.10
CA ARG A 387 -20.54 2.06 8.51
C ARG A 387 -19.19 2.79 8.41
N SER A 388 -19.09 3.76 7.51
CA SER A 388 -17.88 4.60 7.40
C SER A 388 -17.75 5.58 8.59
N PRO A 389 -16.51 5.88 9.04
CA PRO A 389 -16.27 6.91 10.06
C PRO A 389 -16.48 8.28 9.41
N ALA A 390 -17.58 8.96 9.74
CA ALA A 390 -17.98 10.19 9.04
C ALA A 390 -18.25 11.38 9.96
N ASN A 391 -18.47 11.17 11.25
CA ASN A 391 -18.89 12.22 12.17
C ASN A 391 -17.79 12.61 13.17
N GLN A 392 -18.05 13.68 13.93
CA GLN A 392 -17.13 14.23 14.93
C GLN A 392 -16.77 13.20 16.01
N ARG A 393 -17.76 12.43 16.51
CA ARG A 393 -17.57 11.44 17.57
C ARG A 393 -16.67 10.29 17.11
N ASP A 394 -16.83 9.84 15.86
CA ASP A 394 -15.96 8.79 15.30
C ASP A 394 -14.52 9.28 15.19
N ALA A 395 -14.31 10.50 14.69
CA ALA A 395 -12.98 11.10 14.58
C ALA A 395 -12.32 11.25 15.96
N GLU A 396 -13.08 11.68 16.98
CA GLU A 396 -12.57 11.80 18.33
C GLU A 396 -12.21 10.43 18.94
N ALA A 397 -13.07 9.43 18.77
CA ALA A 397 -12.77 8.08 19.22
C ALA A 397 -11.51 7.51 18.55
N ILE A 398 -11.38 7.66 17.22
CA ILE A 398 -10.19 7.26 16.48
C ILE A 398 -8.94 8.01 16.98
N LEU A 399 -9.03 9.31 17.23
CA LEU A 399 -7.89 10.07 17.77
C LEU A 399 -7.48 9.54 19.14
N CYS A 400 -8.44 9.25 20.02
CA CYS A 400 -8.18 8.63 21.33
C CYS A 400 -7.50 7.26 21.18
N ASP A 401 -7.98 6.41 20.30
CA ASP A 401 -7.41 5.08 20.05
C ASP A 401 -5.97 5.16 19.51
N LEU A 402 -5.70 6.08 18.58
CA LEU A 402 -4.36 6.31 18.05
C LEU A 402 -3.40 6.80 19.13
N LEU A 403 -3.85 7.66 20.02
CA LEU A 403 -3.04 8.15 21.15
C LEU A 403 -2.81 7.04 22.17
N ALA A 404 -3.84 6.30 22.56
CA ALA A 404 -3.75 5.19 23.51
C ALA A 404 -2.86 4.05 22.97
N GLY A 405 -2.94 3.77 21.68
CA GLY A 405 -2.09 2.80 20.99
C GLY A 405 -0.64 3.26 20.76
N GLN A 406 -0.27 4.43 21.28
CA GLN A 406 1.08 5.02 21.11
C GLN A 406 1.53 5.09 19.65
N ALA A 407 0.60 5.46 18.78
CA ALA A 407 0.87 5.58 17.35
C ALA A 407 2.10 6.45 17.07
N THR A 408 2.88 6.06 16.10
CA THR A 408 4.15 6.71 15.75
C THR A 408 3.95 8.19 15.39
N ASN A 409 4.72 9.06 16.03
CA ASN A 409 4.67 10.48 15.74
C ASN A 409 5.55 10.82 14.52
N LEU A 410 4.93 11.18 13.41
CA LEU A 410 5.62 11.70 12.24
C LEU A 410 5.99 13.17 12.46
N THR A 411 7.25 13.43 12.72
CA THR A 411 7.74 14.82 12.85
C THR A 411 7.83 15.51 11.49
N ARG A 412 7.82 16.85 11.47
CA ARG A 412 7.94 17.59 10.21
C ARG A 412 9.25 17.32 9.45
N PRO A 413 10.43 17.27 10.09
CA PRO A 413 11.65 16.86 9.40
C PRO A 413 11.56 15.44 8.81
N ALA A 414 10.98 14.47 9.53
CA ALA A 414 10.80 13.12 9.04
C ALA A 414 9.83 13.09 7.82
N LEU A 415 8.74 13.87 7.85
CA LEU A 415 7.83 14.00 6.72
C LEU A 415 8.52 14.57 5.47
N GLU A 416 9.39 15.57 5.63
CA GLU A 416 10.14 16.17 4.52
C GLU A 416 11.16 15.19 3.93
N GLN A 417 11.74 14.31 4.76
CA GLN A 417 12.71 13.29 4.37
C GLN A 417 12.09 11.93 4.02
N THR A 418 10.74 11.84 4.00
CA THR A 418 10.07 10.58 3.65
C THR A 418 10.45 10.12 2.25
N GLU A 419 10.90 8.87 2.14
CA GLU A 419 11.17 8.17 0.89
C GLU A 419 10.28 6.92 0.79
N LEU A 420 10.03 6.46 -0.44
CA LEU A 420 9.34 5.20 -0.63
C LEU A 420 10.24 4.05 -0.19
N THR A 421 9.79 3.34 0.84
CA THR A 421 10.47 2.11 1.27
C THR A 421 9.69 0.90 0.77
N LEU A 422 10.29 0.14 -0.14
CA LEU A 422 9.71 -1.11 -0.61
C LEU A 422 10.04 -2.25 0.37
N PRO A 423 9.14 -3.23 0.54
CA PRO A 423 9.41 -4.41 1.36
C PRO A 423 10.64 -5.15 0.83
N LYS A 424 11.50 -5.60 1.74
CA LYS A 424 12.58 -6.51 1.37
C LYS A 424 12.02 -7.93 1.40
N PRO A 425 12.39 -8.80 0.42
CA PRO A 425 11.99 -10.19 0.44
C PRO A 425 12.38 -10.86 1.76
N SER A 426 11.55 -11.74 2.28
CA SER A 426 11.93 -12.55 3.44
C SER A 426 13.03 -13.52 3.01
N GLY A 427 14.05 -13.74 3.87
CA GLY A 427 15.12 -14.69 3.56
C GLY A 427 14.60 -16.10 3.24
N ARG A 428 13.49 -16.50 3.88
CA ARG A 428 12.77 -17.75 3.62
C ARG A 428 12.16 -17.79 2.22
N ALA A 429 11.44 -16.73 1.81
CA ALA A 429 10.86 -16.64 0.48
C ALA A 429 11.94 -16.70 -0.61
N VAL A 430 13.04 -15.99 -0.43
CA VAL A 430 14.20 -16.03 -1.36
C VAL A 430 14.79 -17.43 -1.46
N GLN A 431 14.99 -18.12 -0.34
CA GLN A 431 15.55 -19.48 -0.33
C GLN A 431 14.62 -20.47 -1.03
N ILE A 432 13.33 -20.43 -0.72
CA ILE A 432 12.34 -21.32 -1.31
C ILE A 432 12.23 -21.08 -2.84
N LEU A 433 12.23 -19.82 -3.28
CA LEU A 433 12.22 -19.49 -4.71
C LEU A 433 13.49 -19.99 -5.42
N LYS A 434 14.66 -19.87 -4.79
CA LYS A 434 15.90 -20.47 -5.32
C LYS A 434 15.77 -21.99 -5.49
N GLU A 435 15.34 -22.69 -4.46
CA GLU A 435 15.16 -24.15 -4.49
C GLU A 435 14.15 -24.60 -5.56
N LYS A 436 13.01 -23.89 -5.70
CA LYS A 436 12.02 -24.17 -6.76
C LYS A 436 12.57 -23.89 -8.15
N THR A 437 13.25 -22.76 -8.31
CA THR A 437 13.86 -22.40 -9.58
C THR A 437 14.89 -23.44 -10.01
N GLU A 438 15.70 -23.92 -9.09
CA GLU A 438 16.66 -25.00 -9.34
C GLU A 438 15.96 -26.32 -9.70
N LYS A 439 14.92 -26.70 -8.93
CA LYS A 439 14.13 -27.90 -9.21
C LYS A 439 13.38 -27.81 -10.55
N ALA A 440 12.81 -26.66 -10.89
CA ALA A 440 12.19 -26.41 -12.19
C ALA A 440 13.22 -26.47 -13.32
N ARG A 441 14.44 -25.96 -13.11
CA ARG A 441 15.56 -26.05 -14.05
C ARG A 441 15.99 -27.51 -14.29
N GLU A 442 16.05 -28.33 -13.24
CA GLU A 442 16.36 -29.76 -13.36
C GLU A 442 15.27 -30.53 -14.11
N LEU A 443 13.99 -30.28 -13.78
CA LEU A 443 12.88 -30.92 -14.49
C LEU A 443 12.81 -30.49 -15.95
N THR A 444 13.17 -29.25 -16.24
CA THR A 444 13.17 -28.71 -17.61
C THR A 444 14.37 -29.20 -18.42
N LYS A 445 15.53 -29.37 -17.80
CA LYS A 445 16.71 -30.02 -18.44
C LYS A 445 16.35 -31.39 -19.00
N ASN A 446 15.56 -32.17 -18.30
CA ASN A 446 15.27 -33.56 -18.66
C ASN A 446 14.17 -33.73 -19.70
N LYS A 447 13.34 -32.73 -19.99
CA LYS A 447 12.15 -32.93 -20.81
C LYS A 447 12.10 -32.17 -22.14
N TYR A 448 12.72 -30.99 -22.28
CA TYR A 448 12.43 -30.13 -23.43
C TYR A 448 13.60 -29.30 -24.00
N PHE A 449 14.83 -29.39 -23.51
CA PHE A 449 15.88 -28.46 -23.93
C PHE A 449 17.13 -29.14 -24.54
N LYS A 450 17.48 -28.67 -25.73
CA LYS A 450 18.73 -28.94 -26.41
C LYS A 450 19.90 -28.05 -25.91
N TYR A 451 19.71 -27.31 -24.82
CA TYR A 451 20.68 -26.33 -24.32
C TYR A 451 21.04 -26.65 -22.88
N ASP A 452 22.30 -26.81 -22.58
CA ASP A 452 22.83 -27.06 -21.23
C ASP A 452 22.98 -25.73 -20.45
N ALA A 453 23.09 -25.84 -19.11
CA ALA A 453 23.31 -24.66 -18.25
C ALA A 453 24.63 -23.95 -18.59
N GLU A 454 25.58 -24.65 -19.17
CA GLU A 454 26.89 -24.14 -19.63
C GLU A 454 26.77 -23.25 -20.87
N ASP A 455 25.63 -23.26 -21.57
CA ASP A 455 25.38 -22.37 -22.71
C ASP A 455 25.30 -20.89 -22.33
N ILE A 456 25.13 -20.59 -21.04
CA ILE A 456 25.09 -19.21 -20.51
C ILE A 456 26.26 -19.05 -19.52
N PRO A 457 27.25 -18.21 -19.84
CA PRO A 457 28.56 -18.24 -19.18
C PRO A 457 28.60 -17.72 -17.74
N SER A 458 27.64 -16.92 -17.32
CA SER A 458 27.57 -16.45 -15.93
C SER A 458 26.16 -16.53 -15.35
N PHE A 459 26.08 -16.58 -14.02
CA PHE A 459 24.79 -16.63 -13.32
C PHE A 459 23.96 -15.37 -13.56
N ASN A 460 24.58 -14.19 -13.45
CA ASN A 460 23.92 -12.91 -13.65
C ASN A 460 23.45 -12.71 -15.09
N THR A 461 24.25 -13.06 -16.08
CA THR A 461 23.83 -13.08 -17.50
C THR A 461 22.61 -13.96 -17.70
N ARG A 462 22.59 -15.14 -17.05
CA ARG A 462 21.46 -16.07 -17.13
C ARG A 462 20.20 -15.48 -16.53
N GLU A 463 20.28 -14.91 -15.35
CA GLU A 463 19.14 -14.32 -14.67
C GLU A 463 18.58 -13.15 -15.48
N ILE A 464 19.41 -12.22 -15.89
CA ILE A 464 19.00 -11.07 -16.69
C ILE A 464 18.33 -11.49 -18.00
N LEU A 465 18.89 -12.47 -18.72
CA LEU A 465 18.29 -12.94 -19.97
C LEU A 465 16.98 -13.72 -19.75
N LEU A 466 16.88 -14.53 -18.68
CA LEU A 466 15.68 -15.30 -18.40
C LEU A 466 14.54 -14.46 -17.82
N ASP A 467 14.87 -13.38 -17.12
CA ASP A 467 13.90 -12.43 -16.62
C ASP A 467 13.44 -11.44 -17.71
N ALA A 468 14.20 -11.31 -18.79
CA ALA A 468 13.81 -10.45 -19.90
C ALA A 468 12.50 -10.97 -20.56
N PRO A 469 11.53 -10.08 -20.84
CA PRO A 469 10.33 -10.46 -21.57
C PRO A 469 10.69 -11.18 -22.89
N ARG A 470 9.99 -12.26 -23.19
CA ARG A 470 10.24 -13.05 -24.42
C ARG A 470 10.17 -12.18 -25.68
N SER A 471 9.33 -11.15 -25.70
CA SER A 471 9.24 -10.19 -26.79
C SER A 471 10.58 -9.48 -27.04
N HIS A 472 11.27 -9.05 -25.99
CA HIS A 472 12.56 -8.37 -26.09
C HIS A 472 13.65 -9.32 -26.54
N LEU A 473 13.71 -10.53 -25.99
CA LEU A 473 14.64 -11.55 -26.47
C LEU A 473 14.40 -11.88 -27.94
N THR A 474 13.15 -11.90 -28.38
CA THR A 474 12.81 -12.12 -29.79
C THR A 474 13.26 -10.95 -30.68
N GLU A 475 13.13 -9.70 -30.22
CA GLU A 475 13.64 -8.52 -30.93
C GLU A 475 15.16 -8.54 -31.06
N ILE A 476 15.86 -8.84 -29.98
CA ILE A 476 17.33 -9.00 -29.99
C ILE A 476 17.73 -10.11 -30.96
N ALA A 477 17.12 -11.27 -30.84
CA ALA A 477 17.40 -12.40 -31.71
C ALA A 477 17.12 -12.10 -33.20
N LYS A 478 16.10 -11.30 -33.49
CA LYS A 478 15.78 -10.80 -34.83
C LYS A 478 16.83 -9.81 -35.33
N ALA A 479 17.25 -8.87 -34.50
CA ALA A 479 18.27 -7.87 -34.84
C ALA A 479 19.61 -8.55 -35.18
N HIS A 480 19.98 -9.58 -34.41
CA HIS A 480 21.22 -10.37 -34.62
C HIS A 480 21.04 -11.56 -35.58
N LYS A 481 19.92 -11.62 -36.32
CA LYS A 481 19.63 -12.63 -37.36
C LYS A 481 19.75 -14.08 -36.86
N ILE A 482 19.41 -14.36 -35.61
CA ILE A 482 19.42 -15.72 -35.05
C ILE A 482 18.36 -16.56 -35.77
N LYS A 483 18.81 -17.65 -36.44
CA LYS A 483 17.89 -18.51 -37.20
C LYS A 483 16.94 -19.26 -36.27
N GLY A 484 15.67 -19.30 -36.63
CA GLY A 484 14.65 -20.07 -35.91
C GLY A 484 14.16 -19.44 -34.61
N HIS A 485 14.52 -18.17 -34.33
CA HIS A 485 14.15 -17.44 -33.11
C HIS A 485 12.63 -17.45 -32.80
N THR A 486 11.77 -17.46 -33.81
CA THR A 486 10.30 -17.49 -33.63
C THR A 486 9.77 -18.78 -33.00
N LYS A 487 10.50 -19.89 -33.17
CA LYS A 487 10.17 -21.22 -32.65
C LYS A 487 10.92 -21.58 -31.37
N MET A 488 11.85 -20.72 -30.93
CA MET A 488 12.63 -20.95 -29.71
C MET A 488 11.80 -20.65 -28.47
N THR A 489 12.03 -21.41 -27.42
CA THR A 489 11.56 -21.10 -26.07
C THR A 489 12.32 -19.90 -25.53
N GLN A 490 11.86 -19.31 -24.41
CA GLN A 490 12.59 -18.22 -23.73
C GLN A 490 14.01 -18.64 -23.37
N TRP A 491 14.18 -19.84 -22.85
CA TRP A 491 15.49 -20.42 -22.56
C TRP A 491 16.37 -20.55 -23.83
N GLY A 492 15.80 -21.08 -24.91
CA GLY A 492 16.51 -21.20 -26.18
C GLY A 492 16.95 -19.86 -26.76
N LEU A 493 16.13 -18.82 -26.61
CA LEU A 493 16.47 -17.45 -26.98
C LEU A 493 17.61 -16.92 -26.10
N ALA A 494 17.50 -17.08 -24.78
CA ALA A 494 18.53 -16.67 -23.83
C ALA A 494 19.88 -17.33 -24.12
N ALA A 495 19.90 -18.67 -24.32
CA ALA A 495 21.11 -19.40 -24.63
C ALA A 495 21.72 -19.02 -26.00
N ALA A 496 20.90 -18.70 -26.99
CA ALA A 496 21.39 -18.23 -28.29
C ALA A 496 21.96 -16.82 -28.23
N ILE A 497 21.32 -15.91 -27.46
CA ILE A 497 21.77 -14.54 -27.24
C ILE A 497 23.06 -14.51 -26.42
N ALA A 498 23.17 -15.36 -25.40
CA ALA A 498 24.38 -15.46 -24.57
C ALA A 498 25.67 -15.83 -25.37
N LYS A 499 25.53 -16.36 -26.58
CA LYS A 499 26.65 -16.70 -27.47
C LYS A 499 27.05 -15.58 -28.42
N LEU A 500 26.36 -14.43 -28.37
CA LEU A 500 26.68 -13.28 -29.22
C LEU A 500 27.97 -12.62 -28.73
N PRO A 501 28.79 -12.11 -29.63
CA PRO A 501 30.09 -11.50 -29.28
C PRO A 501 29.90 -10.19 -28.49
N ASP A 502 28.77 -9.53 -28.62
CA ASP A 502 28.41 -8.28 -27.99
C ASP A 502 27.45 -8.47 -26.80
N ILE A 503 27.48 -9.65 -26.18
CA ILE A 503 26.58 -10.00 -25.07
C ILE A 503 26.62 -8.99 -23.92
N ASP A 504 27.78 -8.47 -23.59
CA ASP A 504 27.97 -7.50 -22.50
C ASP A 504 27.17 -6.21 -22.77
N THR A 505 27.23 -5.71 -24.02
CA THR A 505 26.44 -4.55 -24.45
C THR A 505 24.95 -4.85 -24.43
N ILE A 506 24.54 -6.05 -24.84
CA ILE A 506 23.13 -6.48 -24.82
C ILE A 506 22.61 -6.53 -23.39
N ILE A 507 23.38 -7.04 -22.44
CA ILE A 507 22.99 -7.11 -21.02
C ILE A 507 22.83 -5.69 -20.44
N VAL A 508 23.80 -4.81 -20.66
CA VAL A 508 23.73 -3.40 -20.24
C VAL A 508 22.49 -2.73 -20.83
N ASP A 509 22.23 -2.96 -22.12
CA ASP A 509 21.08 -2.38 -22.84
C ASP A 509 19.74 -2.91 -22.31
N LEU A 510 19.64 -4.21 -22.03
CA LEU A 510 18.48 -4.85 -21.43
C LEU A 510 18.17 -4.24 -20.06
N VAL A 511 19.15 -4.15 -19.19
CA VAL A 511 18.97 -3.61 -17.85
C VAL A 511 18.66 -2.12 -17.91
N THR A 512 19.36 -1.35 -18.72
CA THR A 512 19.17 0.11 -18.83
C THR A 512 17.84 0.48 -19.48
N LYS A 513 17.40 -0.27 -20.48
CA LYS A 513 16.15 -0.01 -21.20
C LYS A 513 14.91 -0.59 -20.51
N ASN A 514 15.04 -1.70 -19.84
CA ASN A 514 13.93 -2.47 -19.31
C ASN A 514 13.75 -2.39 -17.79
N ARG A 515 14.29 -1.51 -17.11
CA ARG A 515 14.09 -1.07 -15.71
C ARG A 515 13.03 -1.81 -14.85
N SER A 516 12.61 -3.01 -15.24
CA SER A 516 11.67 -3.88 -14.55
C SER A 516 12.38 -4.92 -13.67
N TYR A 517 13.70 -4.92 -13.67
CA TYR A 517 14.48 -5.81 -12.84
C TYR A 517 14.68 -5.23 -11.45
N MET A 518 14.49 -6.05 -10.43
CA MET A 518 15.04 -5.79 -9.11
C MET A 518 16.53 -6.09 -9.17
N ILE A 519 17.35 -5.04 -9.38
CA ILE A 519 18.79 -5.14 -9.44
C ILE A 519 19.31 -5.10 -8.01
N ASP A 520 19.99 -6.16 -7.58
CA ASP A 520 20.68 -6.19 -6.30
C ASP A 520 22.10 -5.61 -6.37
N GLU A 521 22.82 -5.60 -5.23
CA GLU A 521 24.19 -5.06 -5.19
C GLU A 521 25.19 -5.88 -6.01
N GLU A 522 24.94 -7.18 -6.22
CA GLU A 522 25.79 -8.05 -7.03
C GLU A 522 25.57 -7.78 -8.52
N ASP A 523 24.32 -7.57 -8.92
CA ASP A 523 23.98 -7.18 -10.28
C ASP A 523 24.56 -5.81 -10.65
N ILE A 524 24.56 -4.84 -9.72
CA ILE A 524 25.17 -3.53 -9.94
C ILE A 524 26.67 -3.67 -10.18
N LYS A 525 27.38 -4.42 -9.33
CA LYS A 525 28.83 -4.68 -9.49
C LYS A 525 29.13 -5.40 -10.80
N TYR A 526 28.27 -6.33 -11.18
CA TYR A 526 28.39 -7.04 -12.44
C TYR A 526 28.22 -6.09 -13.64
N LEU A 527 27.19 -5.25 -13.64
CA LEU A 527 26.94 -4.26 -14.69
C LEU A 527 28.06 -3.21 -14.80
N GLU A 528 28.59 -2.74 -13.69
CA GLU A 528 29.77 -1.87 -13.68
C GLU A 528 30.99 -2.57 -14.30
N SER A 529 31.18 -3.85 -14.01
CA SER A 529 32.26 -4.65 -14.61
C SER A 529 32.10 -4.82 -16.13
N LEU A 530 30.87 -4.92 -16.63
CA LEU A 530 30.58 -5.02 -18.06
C LEU A 530 30.81 -3.69 -18.77
N GLN A 531 30.46 -2.58 -18.16
CA GLN A 531 30.71 -1.23 -18.71
C GLN A 531 32.22 -0.94 -18.83
N PHE A 532 33.02 -1.41 -17.88
CA PHE A 532 34.48 -1.31 -17.96
C PHE A 532 35.06 -2.10 -19.14
N ARG A 533 34.55 -3.32 -19.39
CA ARG A 533 35.00 -4.17 -20.51
C ARG A 533 34.57 -3.64 -21.89
N ALA A 534 33.48 -2.91 -21.97
CA ALA A 534 32.97 -2.35 -23.23
C ALA A 534 33.69 -1.04 -23.65
N GLN A 535 34.57 -0.50 -22.79
CA GLN A 535 35.37 0.69 -23.04
C GLN A 535 36.82 0.35 -23.44
N ASP A 536 37.28 -0.88 -23.22
CA ASP A 536 38.54 -1.46 -23.73
C ASP A 536 38.29 -2.17 -25.08
#